data_24113587747f58ab6dc5d3182cbfb4cc
#
_entry.id   24113587747f58ab6dc5d3182cbfb4cc
#
_cell.length_a   1.000
_cell.length_b   1.000
_cell.length_c   1.000
_cell.angle_alpha   90.00
_cell.angle_beta   90.00
_cell.angle_gamma   90.00
#
_symmetry.space_group_name_H-M   'P 1'
#
loop_
_entity.id
_entity.type
_entity.pdbx_description
1 polymer ?
#
loop_
_entity_poly.entity_id
_entity_poly.type
_entity_poly.pdbx_seq_one_letter_code
_entity_poly.pdbx_strand_id
1 'polypeptide(L)'
;MHPLAGKPAPKKLLLDVPRLERAYHDGRPDPVNPAERVTFGTSGHRGSPLDGSFTAAHILAISQAICDHRRETGLTGPLFVGIDTHALAEPALVSAVEVFAANGVDIMIDASGGYTPTPVISHAILSYNKGRTSGLADGVVITPSHNPPEDGGHKYNTPHGG
;
A
#
# COMPACT_ATOMS: atom_id res chain seq x y z
N MET A 1 2.34 6.21 32.95
CA MET A 1 3.32 5.54 32.05
C MET A 1 2.93 4.07 31.95
N HIS A 2 2.96 3.48 30.74
CA HIS A 2 2.58 2.07 30.58
C HIS A 2 3.57 1.16 31.33
N PRO A 3 3.11 0.08 32.01
CA PRO A 3 3.99 -0.79 32.83
C PRO A 3 5.14 -1.47 32.05
N LEU A 4 4.99 -1.58 30.73
CA LEU A 4 6.00 -2.16 29.84
C LEU A 4 6.88 -1.11 29.14
N ALA A 5 6.71 0.17 29.43
CA ALA A 5 7.53 1.21 28.81
C ALA A 5 9.02 0.97 29.10
N GLY A 6 9.84 0.96 28.05
CA GLY A 6 11.28 0.69 28.14
C GLY A 6 11.68 -0.76 28.39
N LYS A 7 10.73 -1.71 28.35
CA LYS A 7 11.00 -3.16 28.51
C LYS A 7 10.79 -3.88 27.18
N PRO A 8 11.51 -4.99 26.90
CA PRO A 8 11.22 -5.85 25.77
C PRO A 8 9.76 -6.35 25.82
N ALA A 9 9.10 -6.37 24.66
CA ALA A 9 7.74 -6.88 24.56
C ALA A 9 7.69 -8.37 24.92
N PRO A 10 6.80 -8.81 25.83
CA PRO A 10 6.63 -10.23 26.12
C PRO A 10 6.06 -10.95 24.89
N LYS A 11 6.42 -12.23 24.71
CA LYS A 11 6.04 -13.05 23.53
C LYS A 11 4.53 -12.99 23.20
N LYS A 12 3.67 -12.93 24.21
CA LYS A 12 2.20 -12.85 24.02
C LYS A 12 1.71 -11.55 23.37
N LEU A 13 2.56 -10.52 23.28
CA LEU A 13 2.27 -9.25 22.63
C LEU A 13 2.93 -9.13 21.25
N LEU A 14 3.72 -10.13 20.85
CA LEU A 14 4.30 -10.16 19.51
C LEU A 14 3.24 -10.60 18.49
N LEU A 15 3.30 -9.99 17.32
CA LEU A 15 2.43 -10.33 16.20
C LEU A 15 2.74 -11.76 15.70
N ASP A 16 1.70 -12.53 15.44
CA ASP A 16 1.81 -13.81 14.72
C ASP A 16 1.77 -13.52 13.21
N VAL A 17 2.96 -13.19 12.66
CA VAL A 17 3.10 -12.83 11.24
C VAL A 17 2.59 -13.94 10.30
N PRO A 18 2.93 -15.24 10.48
CA PRO A 18 2.38 -16.30 9.64
C PRO A 18 0.86 -16.39 9.64
N ARG A 19 0.21 -16.14 10.78
CA ARG A 19 -1.26 -16.08 10.86
C ARG A 19 -1.82 -14.89 10.09
N LEU A 20 -1.16 -13.74 10.21
CA LEU A 20 -1.56 -12.51 9.54
C LEU A 20 -1.47 -12.64 8.02
N GLU A 21 -0.36 -13.18 7.52
CA GLU A 21 -0.16 -13.42 6.09
C GLU A 21 -1.17 -14.43 5.51
N ARG A 22 -1.45 -15.52 6.24
CA ARG A 22 -2.51 -16.46 5.83
C ARG A 22 -3.85 -15.76 5.75
N ALA A 23 -4.24 -14.96 6.74
CA ALA A 23 -5.49 -14.22 6.72
C ALA A 23 -5.54 -13.23 5.54
N TYR A 24 -4.42 -12.60 5.19
CA TYR A 24 -4.31 -11.72 4.03
C TYR A 24 -4.58 -12.47 2.71
N HIS A 25 -3.98 -13.64 2.50
CA HIS A 25 -4.13 -14.41 1.26
C HIS A 25 -5.45 -15.16 1.16
N ASP A 26 -5.91 -15.74 2.27
CA ASP A 26 -7.10 -16.59 2.31
C ASP A 26 -8.40 -15.80 2.50
N GLY A 27 -8.29 -14.56 2.98
CA GLY A 27 -9.43 -13.69 3.27
C GLY A 27 -10.30 -13.47 2.03
N ARG A 28 -11.62 -13.56 2.23
CA ARG A 28 -12.63 -13.32 1.19
C ARG A 28 -13.62 -12.29 1.73
N PRO A 29 -13.34 -10.98 1.48
CA PRO A 29 -14.19 -9.92 1.99
C PRO A 29 -15.59 -10.01 1.37
N ASP A 30 -16.61 -9.78 2.21
CA ASP A 30 -17.98 -9.67 1.74
C ASP A 30 -18.24 -8.24 1.21
N PRO A 31 -18.48 -8.06 -0.10
CA PRO A 31 -18.73 -6.74 -0.66
C PRO A 31 -20.05 -6.11 -0.20
N VAL A 32 -20.93 -6.91 0.42
CA VAL A 32 -22.16 -6.37 1.03
C VAL A 32 -21.91 -5.77 2.41
N ASN A 33 -20.92 -6.30 3.15
CA ASN A 33 -20.53 -5.79 4.45
C ASN A 33 -19.74 -4.46 4.32
N PRO A 34 -20.27 -3.32 4.79
CA PRO A 34 -19.56 -2.04 4.69
C PRO A 34 -18.18 -2.03 5.39
N ALA A 35 -17.99 -2.84 6.44
CA ALA A 35 -16.74 -2.91 7.18
C ALA A 35 -15.62 -3.64 6.40
N GLU A 36 -15.99 -4.47 5.43
CA GLU A 36 -15.08 -5.24 4.59
C GLU A 36 -14.90 -4.66 3.19
N ARG A 37 -15.43 -3.46 2.92
CA ARG A 37 -15.27 -2.78 1.63
C ARG A 37 -13.98 -2.00 1.58
N VAL A 38 -13.50 -1.77 0.36
CA VAL A 38 -12.50 -0.73 0.11
C VAL A 38 -13.07 0.60 0.56
N THR A 39 -12.41 1.24 1.51
CA THR A 39 -12.80 2.55 2.03
C THR A 39 -11.58 3.45 2.06
N PHE A 40 -11.59 4.51 1.24
CA PHE A 40 -10.56 5.52 1.27
C PHE A 40 -10.87 6.55 2.35
N GLY A 41 -10.00 6.60 3.37
CA GLY A 41 -9.98 7.68 4.36
C GLY A 41 -9.20 8.89 3.83
N THR A 42 -8.64 9.68 4.74
CA THR A 42 -7.84 10.87 4.39
C THR A 42 -6.65 10.54 3.51
N SER A 43 -6.13 9.31 3.58
CA SER A 43 -4.89 8.92 2.89
C SER A 43 -4.90 7.42 2.64
N GLY A 44 -5.68 7.00 1.64
CA GLY A 44 -5.74 5.61 1.18
C GLY A 44 -6.65 4.70 1.99
N HIS A 45 -6.61 3.42 1.68
CA HIS A 45 -7.33 2.35 2.35
C HIS A 45 -6.44 1.72 3.42
N ARG A 46 -6.98 1.47 4.62
CA ARG A 46 -6.28 0.82 5.74
C ARG A 46 -7.20 -0.17 6.43
N GLY A 47 -6.62 -1.21 7.00
CA GLY A 47 -7.36 -2.21 7.75
C GLY A 47 -6.52 -3.42 8.10
N SER A 48 -7.15 -4.44 8.66
CA SER A 48 -6.52 -5.69 9.05
C SER A 48 -7.15 -6.88 8.31
N PRO A 49 -6.36 -7.89 7.92
CA PRO A 49 -6.93 -9.13 7.39
C PRO A 49 -7.65 -9.94 8.46
N LEU A 50 -7.38 -9.67 9.75
CA LEU A 50 -8.01 -10.39 10.85
C LEU A 50 -9.49 -10.02 11.03
N ASP A 51 -9.92 -8.88 10.53
CA ASP A 51 -11.31 -8.44 10.50
C ASP A 51 -11.90 -8.38 9.07
N GLY A 52 -11.12 -8.86 8.06
CA GLY A 52 -11.56 -8.91 6.67
C GLY A 52 -11.45 -7.57 5.93
N SER A 53 -10.89 -6.52 6.53
CA SER A 53 -10.83 -5.19 5.93
C SER A 53 -9.57 -4.90 5.12
N PHE A 54 -8.54 -5.76 5.15
CA PHE A 54 -7.32 -5.62 4.34
C PHE A 54 -6.79 -6.99 3.89
N THR A 55 -7.17 -7.42 2.71
CA THR A 55 -6.80 -8.72 2.13
C THR A 55 -6.19 -8.56 0.74
N ALA A 56 -5.64 -9.63 0.18
CA ALA A 56 -5.16 -9.64 -1.21
C ALA A 56 -6.23 -9.14 -2.19
N ALA A 57 -7.50 -9.51 -1.99
CA ALA A 57 -8.60 -9.05 -2.85
C ALA A 57 -8.75 -7.52 -2.86
N HIS A 58 -8.57 -6.86 -1.72
CA HIS A 58 -8.57 -5.39 -1.65
C HIS A 58 -7.43 -4.79 -2.46
N ILE A 59 -6.22 -5.33 -2.31
CA ILE A 59 -5.04 -4.81 -3.01
C ILE A 59 -5.17 -4.99 -4.52
N LEU A 60 -5.64 -6.15 -4.97
CA LEU A 60 -5.91 -6.40 -6.38
C LEU A 60 -6.93 -5.40 -6.94
N ALA A 61 -8.04 -5.17 -6.23
CA ALA A 61 -9.09 -4.24 -6.65
C ALA A 61 -8.60 -2.79 -6.68
N ILE A 62 -7.89 -2.33 -5.65
CA ILE A 62 -7.35 -0.97 -5.57
C ILE A 62 -6.31 -0.74 -6.67
N SER A 63 -5.40 -1.69 -6.85
CA SER A 63 -4.35 -1.58 -7.87
C SER A 63 -4.93 -1.56 -9.28
N GLN A 64 -5.98 -2.35 -9.56
CA GLN A 64 -6.70 -2.30 -10.83
C GLN A 64 -7.40 -0.95 -11.02
N ALA A 65 -8.07 -0.43 -9.99
CA ALA A 65 -8.70 0.89 -10.05
C ALA A 65 -7.69 2.02 -10.32
N ILE A 66 -6.46 1.92 -9.79
CA ILE A 66 -5.37 2.85 -10.11
C ILE A 66 -4.97 2.73 -11.59
N CYS A 67 -4.85 1.52 -12.13
CA CYS A 67 -4.56 1.31 -13.56
C CYS A 67 -5.65 1.93 -14.45
N ASP A 68 -6.92 1.75 -14.08
CA ASP A 68 -8.06 2.30 -14.80
C ASP A 68 -8.04 3.84 -14.75
N HIS A 69 -7.84 4.42 -13.57
CA HIS A 69 -7.69 5.87 -13.39
C HIS A 69 -6.53 6.45 -14.20
N ARG A 70 -5.35 5.79 -14.20
CA ARG A 70 -4.20 6.22 -15.00
C ARG A 70 -4.54 6.25 -16.51
N ARG A 71 -5.27 5.25 -16.99
CA ARG A 71 -5.72 5.15 -18.39
C ARG A 71 -6.70 6.25 -18.74
N GLU A 72 -7.69 6.49 -17.89
CA GLU A 72 -8.70 7.55 -18.06
C GLU A 72 -8.11 8.95 -18.04
N THR A 73 -7.10 9.18 -17.21
CA THR A 73 -6.43 10.49 -17.05
C THR A 73 -5.21 10.67 -17.95
N GLY A 74 -4.84 9.66 -18.74
CA GLY A 74 -3.70 9.72 -19.66
C GLY A 74 -2.34 9.77 -18.94
N LEU A 75 -2.23 9.19 -17.75
CA LEU A 75 -0.97 9.06 -17.03
C LEU A 75 -0.14 7.93 -17.61
N THR A 76 0.98 8.28 -18.25
CA THR A 76 1.85 7.34 -18.96
C THR A 76 3.29 7.30 -18.42
N GLY A 77 3.62 8.12 -17.43
CA GLY A 77 4.93 8.06 -16.77
C GLY A 77 5.04 6.87 -15.81
N PRO A 78 6.19 6.68 -15.16
CA PRO A 78 6.38 5.57 -14.21
C PRO A 78 5.53 5.75 -12.95
N LEU A 79 5.19 4.62 -12.33
CA LEU A 79 4.56 4.54 -11.01
C LEU A 79 5.65 4.28 -9.96
N PHE A 80 5.92 5.25 -9.09
CA PHE A 80 6.83 5.05 -7.97
C PHE A 80 6.13 4.27 -6.85
N VAL A 81 6.73 3.18 -6.38
CA VAL A 81 6.13 2.35 -5.33
C VAL A 81 7.09 2.25 -4.14
N GLY A 82 6.59 2.57 -2.96
CA GLY A 82 7.30 2.42 -1.70
C GLY A 82 6.54 1.57 -0.70
N ILE A 83 7.27 0.96 0.22
CA ILE A 83 6.72 0.16 1.32
C ILE A 83 7.32 0.60 2.66
N ASP A 84 6.60 0.37 3.74
CA ASP A 84 7.10 0.52 5.10
C ASP A 84 7.44 -0.84 5.75
N THR A 85 7.68 -0.84 7.04
CA THR A 85 8.12 -2.01 7.82
C THR A 85 6.98 -2.84 8.41
N HIS A 86 5.70 -2.56 8.09
CA HIS A 86 4.59 -3.39 8.53
C HIS A 86 4.64 -4.77 7.86
N ALA A 87 4.22 -5.80 8.59
CA ALA A 87 4.31 -7.19 8.14
C ALA A 87 3.56 -7.45 6.82
N LEU A 88 2.47 -6.72 6.55
CA LEU A 88 1.69 -6.85 5.33
C LEU A 88 2.23 -6.04 4.14
N ALA A 89 3.30 -5.24 4.32
CA ALA A 89 3.81 -4.39 3.25
C ALA A 89 4.37 -5.20 2.08
N GLU A 90 5.15 -6.24 2.34
CA GLU A 90 5.71 -7.11 1.29
C GLU A 90 4.65 -7.94 0.56
N PRO A 91 3.72 -8.67 1.23
CA PRO A 91 2.64 -9.37 0.53
C PRO A 91 1.76 -8.44 -0.32
N ALA A 92 1.46 -7.24 0.18
CA ALA A 92 0.69 -6.26 -0.55
C ALA A 92 1.46 -5.67 -1.74
N LEU A 93 2.78 -5.47 -1.61
CA LEU A 93 3.64 -5.06 -2.73
C LEU A 93 3.58 -6.09 -3.86
N VAL A 94 3.75 -7.37 -3.55
CA VAL A 94 3.70 -8.45 -4.56
C VAL A 94 2.36 -8.42 -5.29
N SER A 95 1.23 -8.41 -4.55
CA SER A 95 -0.11 -8.36 -5.15
C SER A 95 -0.32 -7.12 -6.02
N ALA A 96 0.17 -5.95 -5.60
CA ALA A 96 0.03 -4.70 -6.35
C ALA A 96 0.88 -4.71 -7.64
N VAL A 97 2.15 -5.16 -7.54
CA VAL A 97 3.08 -5.22 -8.67
C VAL A 97 2.58 -6.17 -9.75
N GLU A 98 2.00 -7.31 -9.39
CA GLU A 98 1.41 -8.25 -10.35
C GLU A 98 0.30 -7.58 -11.18
N VAL A 99 -0.58 -6.79 -10.55
CA VAL A 99 -1.64 -6.06 -11.26
C VAL A 99 -1.06 -4.96 -12.13
N PHE A 100 -0.14 -4.14 -11.62
CA PHE A 100 0.47 -3.05 -12.38
C PHE A 100 1.24 -3.58 -13.59
N ALA A 101 2.03 -4.64 -13.42
CA ALA A 101 2.77 -5.28 -14.51
C ALA A 101 1.83 -5.87 -15.58
N ALA A 102 0.75 -6.55 -15.16
CA ALA A 102 -0.25 -7.09 -16.07
C ALA A 102 -0.99 -6.01 -16.89
N ASN A 103 -1.06 -4.77 -16.36
CA ASN A 103 -1.62 -3.62 -17.05
C ASN A 103 -0.57 -2.82 -17.85
N GLY A 104 0.69 -3.27 -17.93
CA GLY A 104 1.75 -2.60 -18.68
C GLY A 104 2.24 -1.30 -18.04
N VAL A 105 2.10 -1.14 -16.72
CA VAL A 105 2.57 0.04 -16.00
C VAL A 105 4.04 -0.14 -15.67
N ASP A 106 4.87 0.83 -16.06
CA ASP A 106 6.28 0.89 -15.65
C ASP A 106 6.38 1.22 -14.16
N ILE A 107 6.96 0.30 -13.36
CA ILE A 107 7.04 0.42 -11.91
C ILE A 107 8.47 0.77 -11.50
N MET A 108 8.62 1.74 -10.60
CA MET A 108 9.90 2.12 -9.99
C MET A 108 9.87 1.80 -8.49
N ILE A 109 10.67 0.83 -8.08
CA ILE A 109 10.85 0.41 -6.68
C ILE A 109 12.30 0.65 -6.24
N ASP A 110 12.56 0.60 -4.95
CA ASP A 110 13.93 0.63 -4.43
C ASP A 110 14.76 -0.55 -4.97
N ALA A 111 15.92 -0.25 -5.54
CA ALA A 111 16.77 -1.26 -6.19
C ALA A 111 17.33 -2.32 -5.22
N SER A 112 17.41 -1.99 -3.93
CA SER A 112 17.84 -2.92 -2.89
C SER A 112 16.69 -3.74 -2.30
N GLY A 113 15.44 -3.49 -2.74
CA GLY A 113 14.23 -4.06 -2.13
C GLY A 113 13.95 -3.52 -0.74
N GLY A 114 14.49 -2.35 -0.40
CA GLY A 114 14.35 -1.72 0.92
C GLY A 114 13.06 -0.93 1.09
N TYR A 115 12.92 -0.42 2.30
CA TYR A 115 11.77 0.40 2.68
C TYR A 115 11.94 1.84 2.19
N THR A 116 10.85 2.41 1.65
CA THR A 116 10.86 3.77 1.12
C THR A 116 9.78 4.61 1.79
N PRO A 117 10.16 5.59 2.63
CA PRO A 117 9.19 6.45 3.33
C PRO A 117 8.31 7.27 2.39
N THR A 118 7.08 7.52 2.78
CA THR A 118 6.10 8.31 2.00
C THR A 118 6.66 9.61 1.43
N PRO A 119 7.40 10.47 2.19
CA PRO A 119 7.92 11.72 1.64
C PRO A 119 8.97 11.51 0.55
N VAL A 120 9.67 10.37 0.53
CA VAL A 120 10.63 10.05 -0.53
C VAL A 120 9.91 9.77 -1.83
N ILE A 121 8.81 9.01 -1.79
CA ILE A 121 7.95 8.77 -2.97
C ILE A 121 7.35 10.08 -3.46
N SER A 122 6.77 10.90 -2.58
CA SER A 122 6.24 12.22 -2.94
C SER A 122 7.31 13.08 -3.62
N HIS A 123 8.53 13.11 -3.07
CA HIS A 123 9.64 13.87 -3.65
C HIS A 123 10.10 13.30 -5.01
N ALA A 124 10.13 11.98 -5.16
CA ALA A 124 10.47 11.32 -6.43
C ALA A 124 9.48 11.72 -7.54
N ILE A 125 8.17 11.66 -7.24
CA ILE A 125 7.10 12.10 -8.16
C ILE A 125 7.31 13.55 -8.58
N LEU A 126 7.45 14.46 -7.61
CA LEU A 126 7.62 15.89 -7.88
C LEU A 126 8.90 16.18 -8.67
N SER A 127 10.01 15.51 -8.35
CA SER A 127 11.28 15.66 -9.04
C SER A 127 11.22 15.16 -10.48
N TYR A 128 10.58 14.00 -10.70
CA TYR A 128 10.38 13.46 -12.03
C TYR A 128 9.49 14.36 -12.88
N ASN A 129 8.41 14.87 -12.30
CA ASN A 129 7.42 15.68 -13.02
C ASN A 129 7.86 17.14 -13.26
N LYS A 130 8.94 17.57 -12.65
CA LYS A 130 9.42 18.96 -12.77
C LYS A 130 9.66 19.34 -14.23
N GLY A 131 8.91 20.34 -14.71
CA GLY A 131 8.99 20.85 -16.08
C GLY A 131 8.35 19.96 -17.15
N ARG A 132 7.68 18.85 -16.76
CA ARG A 132 6.93 17.98 -17.68
C ARG A 132 5.49 18.41 -17.79
N THR A 133 4.92 18.27 -18.99
CA THR A 133 3.50 18.49 -19.27
C THR A 133 2.79 17.21 -19.73
N SER A 134 3.55 16.14 -19.96
CA SER A 134 3.07 14.82 -20.37
C SER A 134 4.01 13.73 -19.84
N GLY A 135 3.56 12.48 -19.86
CA GLY A 135 4.31 11.37 -19.30
C GLY A 135 4.57 11.54 -17.80
N LEU A 136 3.58 12.10 -17.08
CA LEU A 136 3.69 12.37 -15.66
C LEU A 136 3.70 11.08 -14.86
N ALA A 137 4.58 11.05 -13.86
CA ALA A 137 4.65 10.02 -12.84
C ALA A 137 3.64 10.29 -11.72
N ASP A 138 3.23 9.22 -11.08
CA ASP A 138 2.46 9.16 -9.85
C ASP A 138 3.05 8.09 -8.92
N GLY A 139 2.37 7.70 -7.84
CA GLY A 139 2.95 6.72 -6.95
C GLY A 139 1.97 6.03 -6.02
N VAL A 140 2.46 4.96 -5.45
CA VAL A 140 1.78 4.18 -4.41
C VAL A 140 2.72 4.03 -3.21
N VAL A 141 2.18 4.18 -2.02
CA VAL A 141 2.90 3.86 -0.78
C VAL A 141 2.08 2.85 0.02
N ILE A 142 2.67 1.67 0.21
CA ILE A 142 2.05 0.60 0.99
C ILE A 142 2.45 0.80 2.44
N THR A 143 1.57 1.40 3.21
CA THR A 143 1.78 1.76 4.61
C THR A 143 0.46 2.09 5.29
N PRO A 144 0.18 1.56 6.48
CA PRO A 144 -0.90 2.02 7.34
C PRO A 144 -0.48 3.20 8.23
N SER A 145 0.70 3.79 8.02
CA SER A 145 1.27 4.90 8.80
C SER A 145 1.64 4.50 10.23
N HIS A 146 0.88 4.94 11.23
CA HIS A 146 1.08 4.67 12.67
C HIS A 146 0.04 3.71 13.25
N ASN A 147 -0.68 3.01 12.41
CA ASN A 147 -1.67 2.02 12.84
C ASN A 147 -0.99 0.83 13.54
N PRO A 148 -1.75 -0.01 14.28
CA PRO A 148 -1.25 -1.23 14.89
C PRO A 148 -0.51 -2.15 13.93
N PRO A 149 0.39 -3.02 14.44
CA PRO A 149 1.26 -3.85 13.60
C PRO A 149 0.52 -4.89 12.74
N GLU A 150 -0.73 -5.22 13.08
CA GLU A 150 -1.61 -6.11 12.31
C GLU A 150 -2.28 -5.43 11.11
N ASP A 151 -2.18 -4.12 11.01
CA ASP A 151 -2.79 -3.38 9.90
C ASP A 151 -1.89 -3.34 8.67
N GLY A 152 -2.53 -3.21 7.52
CA GLY A 152 -1.93 -2.81 6.26
C GLY A 152 -2.55 -1.52 5.75
N GLY A 153 -1.92 -0.90 4.76
CA GLY A 153 -2.43 0.30 4.11
C GLY A 153 -1.94 0.42 2.68
N HIS A 154 -2.78 1.00 1.82
CA HIS A 154 -2.47 1.26 0.42
C HIS A 154 -2.89 2.69 0.08
N LYS A 155 -1.92 3.52 -0.24
CA LYS A 155 -2.11 4.95 -0.51
C LYS A 155 -1.72 5.25 -1.94
N TYR A 156 -2.52 6.06 -2.62
CA TYR A 156 -2.20 6.58 -3.94
C TYR A 156 -1.75 8.04 -3.84
N ASN A 157 -0.64 8.35 -4.47
CA ASN A 157 -0.07 9.68 -4.58
C ASN A 157 -0.19 10.17 -6.03
N THR A 158 -0.94 11.23 -6.23
CA THR A 158 -1.17 11.85 -7.53
C THR A 158 0.12 12.45 -8.13
N PRO A 159 0.13 12.91 -9.40
CA PRO A 159 1.27 13.62 -9.99
C PRO A 159 1.74 14.86 -9.24
N HIS A 160 0.96 15.35 -8.30
CA HIS A 160 1.30 16.47 -7.42
C HIS A 160 2.02 16.03 -6.13
N GLY A 161 2.33 14.73 -5.98
CA GLY A 161 3.14 14.19 -4.89
C GLY A 161 2.36 13.76 -3.65
N GLY A 162 1.06 13.90 -3.61
CA GLY A 162 0.26 13.50 -2.45
C GLY A 162 -1.22 13.72 -2.63
#